data_064c2af2fc9bcd304ccadf1fedd7c6f6
#
_entry.id   064c2af2fc9bcd304ccadf1fedd7c6f6
#
_cell.length_a   1.000
_cell.length_b   1.000
_cell.length_c   1.000
_cell.angle_alpha   90.00
_cell.angle_beta   90.00
_cell.angle_gamma   90.00
#
_symmetry.space_group_name_H-M   'P 1'
#
loop_
_entity.id
_entity.type
_entity.pdbx_description
1 polymer ?
#
loop_
_entity_poly.entity_id
_entity_poly.type
_entity_poly.pdbx_seq_one_letter_code
_entity_poly.pdbx_strand_id
1 'polypeptide(L)'
;MPRLVACVLAWAAVLGLTPCLAGQEGFFTREDVLKYTPDWHGERFPDGRPKVTDDILDRMKNVTLEEAWATLRSAGFNHQYEDGWYCIHPDQVLVGRALTAMWMPGRPDVQKVIEEQGAKDNRKGATNAWPVDMLQPRDVYVADHFGLKQDGPSIGDNVGNAIYARSGNGIVYDGAVRDINGLDELPNFTSFVRYYDPSHHFGTLSSGPRLNSTMVGINGPTRIGHALVMPGDVVLGRNGGVLFIPPQLADQVVKYSERTHLEDMFGHQRLREKKYTAGQIDAKWSPEIEQDFHEWLKQNEDHLPVPKSTIEEILKENKPSN
;
A
#
# COMPACT_ATOMS: atom_id res chain seq x y z
N MET A 1 77.26 -12.55 -21.59
CA MET A 1 76.33 -13.18 -20.72
C MET A 1 75.36 -12.15 -20.19
N PRO A 2 74.10 -12.06 -20.66
CA PRO A 2 73.15 -11.12 -20.14
C PRO A 2 72.25 -11.81 -19.08
N ARG A 3 72.08 -11.10 -17.98
CA ARG A 3 71.23 -11.50 -16.88
C ARG A 3 69.75 -11.18 -17.22
N LEU A 4 68.88 -12.21 -17.23
CA LEU A 4 67.46 -12.04 -17.27
C LEU A 4 66.97 -11.52 -15.91
N VAL A 5 66.24 -10.39 -15.92
CA VAL A 5 65.49 -9.87 -14.80
C VAL A 5 64.04 -10.31 -15.02
N ALA A 6 63.53 -11.20 -14.18
CA ALA A 6 62.14 -11.61 -14.16
C ALA A 6 61.29 -10.58 -13.39
N CYS A 7 60.44 -9.85 -14.10
CA CYS A 7 59.39 -9.02 -13.48
C CYS A 7 58.20 -9.89 -13.03
N VAL A 8 58.04 -10.01 -11.72
CA VAL A 8 56.82 -10.61 -11.11
C VAL A 8 55.76 -9.51 -11.01
N LEU A 9 54.74 -9.59 -11.86
CA LEU A 9 53.56 -8.74 -11.76
C LEU A 9 52.64 -9.34 -10.66
N ALA A 10 52.61 -8.67 -9.51
CA ALA A 10 51.63 -8.95 -8.47
C ALA A 10 50.27 -8.36 -8.86
N TRP A 11 49.28 -9.20 -9.16
CA TRP A 11 47.88 -8.79 -9.28
C TRP A 11 47.33 -8.59 -7.89
N ALA A 12 47.12 -7.36 -7.48
CA ALA A 12 46.32 -6.99 -6.32
C ALA A 12 44.83 -7.14 -6.70
N ALA A 13 44.19 -8.18 -6.24
CA ALA A 13 42.74 -8.30 -6.30
C ALA A 13 42.13 -7.27 -5.35
N VAL A 14 41.64 -6.16 -5.90
CA VAL A 14 40.79 -5.20 -5.20
C VAL A 14 39.44 -5.89 -5.02
N LEU A 15 39.24 -6.53 -3.88
CA LEU A 15 37.94 -6.91 -3.40
C LEU A 15 37.16 -5.61 -3.16
N GLY A 16 36.34 -5.24 -4.15
CA GLY A 16 35.36 -4.18 -4.01
C GLY A 16 34.37 -4.55 -2.92
N LEU A 17 34.56 -4.01 -1.73
CA LEU A 17 33.51 -3.90 -0.73
C LEU A 17 32.44 -2.99 -1.33
N THR A 18 31.44 -3.59 -1.99
CA THR A 18 30.18 -2.88 -2.22
C THR A 18 29.67 -2.45 -0.84
N PRO A 19 29.51 -1.15 -0.56
CA PRO A 19 28.85 -0.76 0.65
C PRO A 19 27.46 -1.39 0.57
N CYS A 20 27.18 -2.32 1.48
CA CYS A 20 25.81 -2.70 1.80
C CYS A 20 25.15 -1.39 2.17
N LEU A 21 24.27 -0.88 1.31
CA LEU A 21 23.36 0.20 1.67
C LEU A 21 22.56 -0.37 2.84
N ALA A 22 23.02 -0.11 4.06
CA ALA A 22 22.22 -0.31 5.26
C ALA A 22 20.95 0.50 5.00
N GLY A 23 19.84 -0.18 4.77
CA GLY A 23 18.54 0.46 4.63
C GLY A 23 18.36 1.37 5.84
N GLN A 24 17.82 2.58 5.64
CA GLN A 24 17.53 3.46 6.75
C GLN A 24 16.63 2.69 7.71
N GLU A 25 17.17 2.35 8.89
CA GLU A 25 16.38 1.68 9.92
C GLU A 25 15.32 2.67 10.41
N GLY A 26 14.05 2.22 10.43
CA GLY A 26 12.95 2.93 11.05
C GLY A 26 13.02 2.80 12.57
N PHE A 27 12.01 3.29 13.29
CA PHE A 27 11.89 3.00 14.73
C PHE A 27 11.63 1.52 14.98
N PHE A 28 10.98 0.84 14.01
CA PHE A 28 10.90 -0.61 13.96
C PHE A 28 12.00 -1.11 13.05
N THR A 29 12.78 -2.02 13.57
CA THR A 29 13.88 -2.63 12.82
C THR A 29 13.34 -3.57 11.73
N ARG A 30 14.20 -3.95 10.80
CA ARG A 30 13.89 -4.98 9.82
C ARG A 30 13.39 -6.28 10.49
N GLU A 31 13.99 -6.65 11.59
CA GLU A 31 13.63 -7.86 12.36
C GLU A 31 12.22 -7.76 12.95
N ASP A 32 11.85 -6.58 13.45
CA ASP A 32 10.50 -6.33 13.94
C ASP A 32 9.47 -6.44 12.81
N VAL A 33 9.75 -5.86 11.65
CA VAL A 33 8.86 -5.95 10.47
C VAL A 33 8.68 -7.42 10.05
N LEU A 34 9.76 -8.21 10.01
CA LEU A 34 9.68 -9.65 9.71
C LEU A 34 8.80 -10.39 10.72
N LYS A 35 8.96 -10.09 12.01
CA LYS A 35 8.18 -10.68 13.10
C LYS A 35 6.69 -10.39 12.99
N TYR A 36 6.33 -9.18 12.57
CA TYR A 36 4.93 -8.74 12.45
C TYR A 36 4.28 -9.09 11.12
N THR A 37 5.04 -9.59 10.15
CA THR A 37 4.54 -10.03 8.83
C THR A 37 4.98 -11.47 8.52
N PRO A 38 4.72 -12.46 9.41
CA PRO A 38 5.29 -13.79 9.32
C PRO A 38 4.74 -14.61 8.14
N ASP A 39 3.49 -14.35 7.73
CA ASP A 39 2.81 -15.11 6.68
C ASP A 39 3.19 -14.68 5.26
N TRP A 40 4.01 -13.62 5.13
CA TRP A 40 4.51 -13.21 3.84
C TRP A 40 5.79 -13.95 3.46
N HIS A 41 5.74 -14.76 2.41
CA HIS A 41 6.86 -15.56 1.90
C HIS A 41 7.44 -15.05 0.58
N GLY A 42 6.94 -13.92 0.07
CA GLY A 42 7.42 -13.29 -1.16
C GLY A 42 8.63 -12.37 -0.97
N GLU A 43 8.95 -11.61 -2.01
CA GLU A 43 10.03 -10.62 -1.99
C GLU A 43 9.77 -9.53 -0.92
N ARG A 44 10.87 -9.00 -0.36
CA ARG A 44 10.81 -7.92 0.63
C ARG A 44 11.73 -6.78 0.26
N PHE A 45 11.37 -5.58 0.66
CA PHE A 45 12.26 -4.43 0.63
C PHE A 45 13.42 -4.58 1.64
N PRO A 46 14.51 -3.79 1.51
CA PRO A 46 15.63 -3.83 2.45
C PRO A 46 15.21 -3.59 3.92
N ASP A 47 14.17 -2.77 4.16
CA ASP A 47 13.59 -2.49 5.47
C ASP A 47 12.70 -3.62 6.03
N GLY A 48 12.55 -4.72 5.31
CA GLY A 48 11.78 -5.89 5.70
C GLY A 48 10.32 -5.89 5.25
N ARG A 49 9.79 -4.76 4.76
CA ARG A 49 8.40 -4.69 4.31
C ARG A 49 8.12 -5.68 3.17
N PRO A 50 6.97 -6.37 3.21
CA PRO A 50 6.48 -7.14 2.09
C PRO A 50 6.44 -6.32 0.80
N LYS A 51 6.89 -6.93 -0.31
CA LYS A 51 6.87 -6.32 -1.64
C LYS A 51 5.92 -7.09 -2.54
N VAL A 52 4.62 -6.80 -2.41
CA VAL A 52 3.62 -7.27 -3.37
C VAL A 52 3.99 -6.77 -4.77
N THR A 53 3.86 -7.62 -5.78
CA THR A 53 4.30 -7.31 -7.15
C THR A 53 3.49 -6.17 -7.76
N ASP A 54 4.10 -5.48 -8.71
CA ASP A 54 3.43 -4.37 -9.41
C ASP A 54 2.26 -4.85 -10.28
N ASP A 55 2.31 -6.09 -10.78
CA ASP A 55 1.19 -6.73 -11.48
C ASP A 55 -0.05 -6.82 -10.60
N ILE A 56 0.11 -7.33 -9.37
CA ILE A 56 -1.00 -7.40 -8.40
C ILE A 56 -1.54 -6.02 -8.06
N LEU A 57 -0.67 -5.01 -7.90
CA LEU A 57 -1.12 -3.64 -7.63
C LEU A 57 -1.90 -3.03 -8.81
N ASP A 58 -1.51 -3.34 -10.06
CA ASP A 58 -2.23 -2.84 -11.23
C ASP A 58 -3.61 -3.50 -11.38
N ARG A 59 -3.70 -4.79 -11.14
CA ARG A 59 -4.96 -5.54 -11.15
C ARG A 59 -5.87 -5.14 -9.98
N MET A 60 -5.28 -4.82 -8.80
CA MET A 60 -6.00 -4.35 -7.62
C MET A 60 -6.79 -3.06 -7.88
N LYS A 61 -6.39 -2.22 -8.84
CA LYS A 61 -7.14 -1.01 -9.21
C LYS A 61 -8.55 -1.29 -9.71
N ASN A 62 -8.82 -2.50 -10.19
CA ASN A 62 -10.14 -2.91 -10.68
C ASN A 62 -11.01 -3.53 -9.58
N VAL A 63 -10.43 -3.87 -8.43
CA VAL A 63 -11.13 -4.48 -7.30
C VAL A 63 -12.06 -3.48 -6.62
N THR A 64 -13.29 -3.89 -6.31
CA THR A 64 -14.21 -3.09 -5.49
C THR A 64 -13.91 -3.25 -4.00
N LEU A 65 -14.36 -2.29 -3.18
CA LEU A 65 -14.21 -2.42 -1.72
C LEU A 65 -14.98 -3.62 -1.18
N GLU A 66 -16.16 -3.89 -1.74
CA GLU A 66 -17.04 -4.99 -1.33
C GLU A 66 -16.40 -6.36 -1.58
N GLU A 67 -15.78 -6.56 -2.74
CA GLU A 67 -15.08 -7.81 -3.09
C GLU A 67 -13.86 -8.06 -2.21
N ALA A 68 -13.03 -7.02 -2.02
CA ALA A 68 -11.89 -7.10 -1.13
C ALA A 68 -12.33 -7.37 0.31
N TRP A 69 -13.35 -6.63 0.79
CA TRP A 69 -13.88 -6.79 2.13
C TRP A 69 -14.46 -8.18 2.38
N ALA A 70 -15.18 -8.76 1.41
CA ALA A 70 -15.71 -10.12 1.51
C ALA A 70 -14.59 -11.16 1.69
N THR A 71 -13.52 -11.05 0.90
CA THR A 71 -12.34 -11.93 1.01
C THR A 71 -11.66 -11.79 2.37
N LEU A 72 -11.43 -10.56 2.85
CA LEU A 72 -10.81 -10.30 4.14
C LEU A 72 -11.63 -10.87 5.30
N ARG A 73 -12.95 -10.65 5.28
CA ARG A 73 -13.86 -11.18 6.29
C ARG A 73 -13.86 -12.69 6.33
N SER A 74 -13.88 -13.34 5.18
CA SER A 74 -13.83 -14.81 5.07
C SER A 74 -12.53 -15.38 5.62
N ALA A 75 -11.43 -14.63 5.51
CA ALA A 75 -10.13 -14.98 6.09
C ALA A 75 -9.95 -14.58 7.57
N GLY A 76 -10.99 -13.99 8.21
CA GLY A 76 -10.97 -13.59 9.61
C GLY A 76 -10.40 -12.19 9.91
N PHE A 77 -10.08 -11.41 8.89
CA PHE A 77 -9.60 -10.03 9.02
C PHE A 77 -10.77 -9.04 9.07
N ASN A 78 -11.21 -8.69 10.28
CA ASN A 78 -12.45 -7.94 10.49
C ASN A 78 -12.27 -6.43 10.65
N HIS A 79 -11.04 -5.95 10.88
CA HIS A 79 -10.73 -4.55 11.18
C HIS A 79 -9.72 -3.99 10.15
N GLN A 80 -10.12 -4.00 8.87
CA GLN A 80 -9.25 -3.59 7.76
C GLN A 80 -9.84 -2.43 6.95
N TYR A 81 -11.02 -1.93 7.31
CA TYR A 81 -11.74 -0.87 6.60
C TYR A 81 -11.90 0.37 7.46
N GLU A 82 -11.75 1.53 6.82
CA GLU A 82 -12.03 2.83 7.44
C GLU A 82 -12.62 3.80 6.41
N ASP A 83 -13.53 4.66 6.84
CA ASP A 83 -14.20 5.69 6.04
C ASP A 83 -14.20 7.06 6.71
N GLY A 84 -15.01 8.00 6.22
CA GLY A 84 -15.13 9.34 6.79
C GLY A 84 -13.97 10.26 6.41
N TRP A 85 -13.48 10.14 5.19
CA TRP A 85 -12.35 10.89 4.65
C TRP A 85 -12.76 12.13 3.88
N TYR A 86 -11.91 13.16 3.97
CA TYR A 86 -11.77 14.16 2.92
C TYR A 86 -10.83 13.60 1.86
N CYS A 87 -11.27 13.59 0.60
CA CYS A 87 -10.50 12.99 -0.49
C CYS A 87 -9.93 14.03 -1.43
N ILE A 88 -8.64 13.89 -1.77
CA ILE A 88 -8.02 14.58 -2.89
C ILE A 88 -8.09 13.58 -4.07
N HIS A 89 -8.54 14.04 -5.25
CA HIS A 89 -8.85 13.21 -6.42
C HIS A 89 -9.85 12.07 -6.12
N PRO A 90 -11.08 12.39 -5.68
CA PRO A 90 -12.06 11.38 -5.23
C PRO A 90 -12.48 10.38 -6.32
N ASP A 91 -12.33 10.75 -7.59
CA ASP A 91 -12.68 9.92 -8.76
C ASP A 91 -11.56 8.93 -9.16
N GLN A 92 -10.42 8.96 -8.46
CA GLN A 92 -9.29 8.08 -8.72
C GLN A 92 -9.20 6.98 -7.66
N VAL A 93 -8.49 5.92 -8.00
CA VAL A 93 -8.25 4.78 -7.10
C VAL A 93 -6.84 4.85 -6.54
N LEU A 94 -6.71 4.83 -5.22
CA LEU A 94 -5.42 4.72 -4.53
C LEU A 94 -5.06 3.24 -4.35
N VAL A 95 -3.95 2.81 -4.94
CA VAL A 95 -3.40 1.47 -4.73
C VAL A 95 -1.90 1.54 -4.54
N GLY A 96 -1.39 0.91 -3.48
CA GLY A 96 0.05 0.80 -3.24
C GLY A 96 0.37 0.05 -1.97
N ARG A 97 1.65 -0.03 -1.63
CA ARG A 97 2.14 -0.72 -0.42
C ARG A 97 2.28 0.28 0.72
N ALA A 98 1.77 -0.06 1.90
CA ALA A 98 1.83 0.83 3.06
C ALA A 98 3.28 1.00 3.57
N LEU A 99 3.73 2.25 3.65
CA LEU A 99 4.78 2.65 4.58
C LEU A 99 4.10 3.34 5.74
N THR A 100 4.18 2.75 6.92
CA THR A 100 3.42 3.20 8.09
C THR A 100 4.21 4.16 8.97
N ALA A 101 3.53 5.16 9.55
CA ALA A 101 4.09 6.04 10.57
C ALA A 101 3.07 6.31 11.69
N MET A 102 3.56 6.49 12.91
CA MET A 102 2.75 6.76 14.09
C MET A 102 3.19 8.02 14.81
N TRP A 103 2.22 8.80 15.18
CA TRP A 103 2.39 10.04 15.92
C TRP A 103 1.56 10.02 17.20
N MET A 104 2.03 10.72 18.20
CA MET A 104 1.35 10.93 19.48
C MET A 104 1.31 12.41 19.82
N PRO A 105 0.46 12.85 20.76
CA PRO A 105 0.52 14.22 21.28
C PRO A 105 1.93 14.60 21.69
N GLY A 106 2.32 15.82 21.38
CA GLY A 106 3.68 16.33 21.57
C GLY A 106 4.19 16.22 23.01
N ARG A 107 5.38 15.63 23.16
CA ARG A 107 6.03 15.44 24.44
C ARG A 107 7.53 15.74 24.33
N PRO A 108 8.00 16.90 24.87
CA PRO A 108 9.35 17.40 24.61
C PRO A 108 10.48 16.47 25.07
N ASP A 109 10.32 15.75 26.17
CA ASP A 109 11.29 14.78 26.68
C ASP A 109 11.44 13.58 25.74
N VAL A 110 10.33 13.06 25.20
CA VAL A 110 10.32 11.97 24.21
C VAL A 110 10.87 12.47 22.87
N GLN A 111 10.43 13.65 22.41
CA GLN A 111 10.90 14.25 21.16
C GLN A 111 12.43 14.38 21.13
N LYS A 112 13.04 14.80 22.24
CA LYS A 112 14.49 14.92 22.37
C LYS A 112 15.19 13.57 22.13
N VAL A 113 14.69 12.49 22.74
CA VAL A 113 15.26 11.14 22.56
C VAL A 113 15.17 10.70 21.10
N ILE A 114 14.04 10.99 20.44
CA ILE A 114 13.81 10.66 19.02
C ILE A 114 14.77 11.44 18.11
N GLU A 115 14.94 12.75 18.36
CA GLU A 115 15.88 13.58 17.59
C GLU A 115 17.33 13.13 17.79
N GLU A 116 17.72 12.77 19.00
CA GLU A 116 19.06 12.22 19.29
C GLU A 116 19.30 10.89 18.57
N GLN A 117 18.28 10.02 18.50
CA GLN A 117 18.36 8.78 17.74
C GLN A 117 18.42 9.05 16.24
N GLY A 118 17.58 9.94 15.72
CA GLY A 118 17.61 10.33 14.32
C GLY A 118 18.94 10.92 13.87
N ALA A 119 19.59 11.70 14.77
CA ALA A 119 20.92 12.22 14.49
C ALA A 119 22.00 11.12 14.41
N LYS A 120 21.92 10.08 15.28
CA LYS A 120 22.77 8.88 15.20
C LYS A 120 22.56 8.10 13.91
N ASP A 121 21.32 8.00 13.48
CA ASP A 121 20.91 7.33 12.23
C ASP A 121 21.13 8.20 10.99
N ASN A 122 21.78 9.37 11.16
CA ASN A 122 22.07 10.34 10.09
C ASN A 122 20.82 10.86 9.35
N ARG A 123 19.63 10.84 9.99
CA ARG A 123 18.40 11.39 9.42
C ARG A 123 18.49 12.92 9.28
N LYS A 124 17.86 13.46 8.24
CA LYS A 124 17.91 14.89 7.93
C LYS A 124 16.56 15.53 8.09
N GLY A 125 16.57 16.82 8.48
CA GLY A 125 15.36 17.62 8.61
C GLY A 125 14.51 17.27 9.83
N ALA A 126 13.29 17.75 9.81
CA ALA A 126 12.30 17.48 10.85
C ALA A 126 11.74 16.05 10.74
N THR A 127 11.20 15.53 11.84
CA THR A 127 10.76 14.14 11.96
C THR A 127 9.68 13.76 10.93
N ASN A 128 8.87 14.71 10.45
CA ASN A 128 7.87 14.46 9.40
C ASN A 128 8.48 14.14 8.01
N ALA A 129 9.73 14.49 7.77
CA ALA A 129 10.42 14.14 6.52
C ALA A 129 10.98 12.70 6.52
N TRP A 130 11.23 12.12 7.70
CA TRP A 130 11.93 10.85 7.81
C TRP A 130 11.20 9.65 7.18
N PRO A 131 9.89 9.44 7.41
CA PRO A 131 9.17 8.38 6.70
C PRO A 131 9.08 8.64 5.20
N VAL A 132 8.99 9.90 4.78
CA VAL A 132 8.96 10.27 3.35
C VAL A 132 10.23 9.82 2.64
N ASP A 133 11.40 9.97 3.30
CA ASP A 133 12.69 9.55 2.76
C ASP A 133 12.82 8.03 2.57
N MET A 134 11.97 7.24 3.20
CA MET A 134 11.94 5.78 3.11
C MET A 134 11.01 5.25 2.03
N LEU A 135 10.14 6.09 1.46
CA LEU A 135 9.18 5.68 0.42
C LEU A 135 9.90 5.12 -0.81
N GLN A 136 9.33 4.07 -1.35
CA GLN A 136 9.70 3.43 -2.60
C GLN A 136 8.62 3.68 -3.67
N PRO A 137 8.94 3.51 -4.97
CA PRO A 137 7.92 3.60 -6.01
C PRO A 137 6.70 2.73 -5.71
N ARG A 138 5.51 3.31 -5.91
CA ARG A 138 4.18 2.71 -5.64
C ARG A 138 3.87 2.46 -4.17
N ASP A 139 4.64 3.01 -3.23
CA ASP A 139 4.23 3.05 -1.83
C ASP A 139 3.11 4.07 -1.62
N VAL A 140 2.33 3.84 -0.56
CA VAL A 140 1.38 4.81 0.01
C VAL A 140 1.90 5.18 1.40
N TYR A 141 2.05 6.46 1.67
CA TYR A 141 2.35 6.92 3.03
C TYR A 141 1.09 6.82 3.88
N VAL A 142 1.12 5.94 4.87
CA VAL A 142 -0.01 5.68 5.78
C VAL A 142 0.38 6.13 7.19
N ALA A 143 -0.27 7.16 7.72
CA ALA A 143 0.12 7.71 9.00
C ALA A 143 -1.07 7.94 9.95
N ASP A 144 -0.94 7.41 11.18
CA ASP A 144 -1.77 7.78 12.32
C ASP A 144 -1.23 9.07 12.94
N HIS A 145 -1.92 10.17 12.74
CA HIS A 145 -1.64 11.44 13.40
C HIS A 145 -2.71 11.78 14.45
N PHE A 146 -3.24 10.73 15.07
CA PHE A 146 -4.25 10.74 16.15
C PHE A 146 -5.43 11.69 15.92
N GLY A 147 -5.84 11.90 14.68
CA GLY A 147 -6.93 12.80 14.31
C GLY A 147 -6.66 14.28 14.61
N LEU A 148 -5.40 14.69 14.76
CA LEU A 148 -5.03 16.07 15.08
C LEU A 148 -5.46 17.00 13.95
N LYS A 149 -6.31 17.99 14.29
CA LYS A 149 -6.81 18.98 13.34
C LYS A 149 -6.07 20.30 13.48
N GLN A 150 -6.30 21.02 14.57
CA GLN A 150 -5.79 22.37 14.76
C GLN A 150 -4.28 22.34 15.07
N ASP A 151 -3.52 23.19 14.38
CA ASP A 151 -2.05 23.24 14.46
C ASP A 151 -1.38 21.88 14.15
N GLY A 152 -2.10 21.01 13.41
CA GLY A 152 -1.73 19.64 13.12
C GLY A 152 -1.13 19.34 11.75
N PRO A 153 -1.36 20.16 10.68
CA PRO A 153 -0.92 19.76 9.35
C PRO A 153 0.60 19.60 9.25
N SER A 154 1.09 18.36 9.24
CA SER A 154 2.50 18.05 8.98
C SER A 154 2.79 17.85 7.49
N ILE A 155 1.72 17.79 6.67
CA ILE A 155 1.78 17.65 5.22
C ILE A 155 1.14 18.89 4.58
N GLY A 156 1.92 19.57 3.79
CA GLY A 156 1.50 20.59 2.83
C GLY A 156 2.08 20.26 1.46
N ASP A 157 2.07 21.21 0.55
CA ASP A 157 2.50 21.04 -0.84
C ASP A 157 3.97 20.54 -0.97
N ASN A 158 4.90 21.09 -0.20
CA ASN A 158 6.31 20.66 -0.26
C ASN A 158 6.49 19.19 0.17
N VAL A 159 5.86 18.75 1.25
CA VAL A 159 5.94 17.37 1.71
C VAL A 159 5.15 16.46 0.77
N GLY A 160 4.00 16.91 0.28
CA GLY A 160 3.23 16.20 -0.74
C GLY A 160 4.02 15.98 -2.03
N ASN A 161 4.72 16.99 -2.52
CA ASN A 161 5.62 16.86 -3.68
C ASN A 161 6.76 15.87 -3.41
N ALA A 162 7.34 15.86 -2.22
CA ALA A 162 8.39 14.90 -1.86
C ALA A 162 7.86 13.47 -1.81
N ILE A 163 6.66 13.23 -1.25
CA ILE A 163 5.98 11.94 -1.25
C ILE A 163 5.72 11.49 -2.70
N TYR A 164 5.12 12.35 -3.50
CA TYR A 164 4.80 12.05 -4.90
C TYR A 164 6.06 11.75 -5.73
N ALA A 165 7.11 12.54 -5.58
CA ALA A 165 8.36 12.33 -6.31
C ALA A 165 9.02 10.97 -6.01
N ARG A 166 8.84 10.41 -4.81
CA ARG A 166 9.37 9.11 -4.42
C ARG A 166 8.45 7.95 -4.78
N SER A 167 7.17 8.09 -4.50
CA SER A 167 6.22 6.98 -4.61
C SER A 167 5.40 7.00 -5.91
N GLY A 168 5.21 8.17 -6.52
CA GLY A 168 4.25 8.39 -7.60
C GLY A 168 2.79 8.24 -7.13
N ASN A 169 2.52 8.35 -5.82
CA ASN A 169 1.26 7.99 -5.19
C ASN A 169 0.85 9.01 -4.12
N GLY A 170 -0.38 8.89 -3.62
CA GLY A 170 -0.94 9.70 -2.55
C GLY A 170 -0.74 9.11 -1.16
N ILE A 171 -1.62 9.51 -0.23
CA ILE A 171 -1.50 9.20 1.20
C ILE A 171 -2.81 8.71 1.80
N VAL A 172 -2.70 7.98 2.92
CA VAL A 172 -3.77 7.80 3.90
C VAL A 172 -3.30 8.43 5.21
N TYR A 173 -3.95 9.50 5.63
CA TYR A 173 -3.45 10.32 6.74
C TYR A 173 -4.55 10.61 7.77
N ASP A 174 -4.45 9.98 8.94
CA ASP A 174 -5.42 10.17 10.03
C ASP A 174 -5.10 11.45 10.82
N GLY A 175 -5.21 12.58 10.15
CA GLY A 175 -4.90 13.92 10.63
C GLY A 175 -5.25 14.99 9.61
N ALA A 176 -4.78 16.21 9.83
CA ALA A 176 -5.01 17.34 8.93
C ALA A 176 -3.87 17.54 7.94
N VAL A 177 -4.22 17.98 6.73
CA VAL A 177 -3.30 18.49 5.71
C VAL A 177 -3.61 19.95 5.40
N ARG A 178 -2.67 20.65 4.76
CA ARG A 178 -2.84 22.03 4.29
C ARG A 178 -2.42 22.13 2.83
N ASP A 179 -2.50 23.35 2.27
CA ASP A 179 -2.06 23.67 0.91
C ASP A 179 -2.73 22.76 -0.14
N ILE A 180 -4.05 22.54 0.02
CA ILE A 180 -4.85 21.61 -0.80
C ILE A 180 -4.69 21.87 -2.31
N ASN A 181 -4.65 23.14 -2.73
CA ASN A 181 -4.51 23.47 -4.14
C ASN A 181 -3.20 22.92 -4.72
N GLY A 182 -2.08 23.02 -3.98
CA GLY A 182 -0.79 22.49 -4.41
C GLY A 182 -0.73 20.96 -4.38
N LEU A 183 -1.51 20.32 -3.50
CA LEU A 183 -1.64 18.86 -3.48
C LEU A 183 -2.52 18.35 -4.63
N ASP A 184 -3.57 19.08 -4.97
CA ASP A 184 -4.50 18.76 -6.08
C ASP A 184 -3.85 18.89 -7.46
N GLU A 185 -2.81 19.73 -7.58
CA GLU A 185 -2.01 19.85 -8.81
C GLU A 185 -1.14 18.63 -9.11
N LEU A 186 -0.90 17.76 -8.13
CA LEU A 186 -0.07 16.57 -8.29
C LEU A 186 -0.87 15.45 -8.98
N PRO A 187 -0.50 15.02 -10.20
CA PRO A 187 -1.23 13.95 -10.89
C PRO A 187 -1.24 12.66 -10.08
N ASN A 188 -2.39 12.01 -9.98
CA ASN A 188 -2.55 10.74 -9.24
C ASN A 188 -2.16 10.79 -7.74
N PHE A 189 -2.13 11.98 -7.13
CA PHE A 189 -1.95 12.13 -5.68
C PHE A 189 -3.28 11.87 -4.95
N THR A 190 -3.90 10.73 -5.26
CA THR A 190 -5.15 10.32 -4.64
C THR A 190 -4.94 10.11 -3.16
N SER A 191 -5.65 10.88 -2.33
CA SER A 191 -5.36 10.92 -0.91
C SER A 191 -6.62 10.92 -0.06
N PHE A 192 -6.53 10.24 1.08
CA PHE A 192 -7.57 10.10 2.09
C PHE A 192 -7.06 10.72 3.38
N VAL A 193 -7.63 11.87 3.77
CA VAL A 193 -7.20 12.65 4.95
C VAL A 193 -8.39 12.97 5.84
N ARG A 194 -8.19 13.14 7.14
CA ARG A 194 -9.31 13.44 8.05
C ARG A 194 -9.79 14.87 7.94
N TYR A 195 -8.85 15.81 7.81
CA TYR A 195 -9.19 17.22 7.84
C TYR A 195 -8.33 18.02 6.87
N TYR A 196 -8.88 19.13 6.44
CA TYR A 196 -8.14 20.25 5.94
C TYR A 196 -8.07 21.32 7.04
N ASP A 197 -6.88 21.83 7.31
CA ASP A 197 -6.68 22.92 8.27
C ASP A 197 -5.56 23.85 7.76
N PRO A 198 -5.78 25.17 7.64
CA PRO A 198 -4.79 26.09 7.07
C PRO A 198 -3.67 26.46 8.03
N SER A 199 -3.68 25.97 9.27
CA SER A 199 -2.65 26.27 10.26
C SER A 199 -1.31 25.64 9.90
N HIS A 200 -0.24 26.17 10.50
CA HIS A 200 1.08 25.57 10.39
C HIS A 200 1.24 24.44 11.42
N HIS A 201 1.94 23.41 11.01
CA HIS A 201 2.42 22.41 11.95
C HIS A 201 3.50 23.00 12.86
N PHE A 202 3.20 23.11 14.14
CA PHE A 202 4.16 23.55 15.14
C PHE A 202 4.81 22.36 15.82
N GLY A 203 6.14 22.26 15.67
CA GLY A 203 6.93 21.40 16.52
C GLY A 203 7.00 19.93 16.08
N THR A 204 7.79 19.71 15.08
CA THR A 204 8.47 18.42 14.88
C THR A 204 9.89 18.44 15.41
N LEU A 205 10.31 19.56 16.02
CA LEU A 205 11.60 19.78 16.67
C LEU A 205 11.40 20.25 18.09
N SER A 206 12.19 19.74 19.02
CA SER A 206 12.15 20.09 20.45
C SER A 206 12.53 21.54 20.76
N SER A 207 13.13 22.24 19.78
CA SER A 207 13.57 23.63 19.90
C SER A 207 12.45 24.68 19.76
N GLY A 208 11.24 24.27 19.39
CA GLY A 208 10.11 25.18 19.19
C GLY A 208 9.29 25.41 20.47
N PRO A 209 8.62 26.59 20.59
CA PRO A 209 7.79 26.89 21.76
C PRO A 209 6.48 26.06 21.82
N ARG A 210 6.15 25.35 20.75
CA ARG A 210 4.95 24.52 20.61
C ARG A 210 5.32 23.20 19.93
N LEU A 211 5.18 22.11 20.63
CA LEU A 211 5.32 20.75 20.13
C LEU A 211 3.93 20.10 20.15
N ASN A 212 3.27 20.00 19.00
CA ASN A 212 1.91 19.47 18.93
C ASN A 212 1.88 17.96 18.75
N SER A 213 2.90 17.40 18.09
CA SER A 213 3.00 15.96 17.90
C SER A 213 4.45 15.48 17.99
N THR A 214 4.61 14.24 18.39
CA THR A 214 5.87 13.51 18.46
C THR A 214 5.73 12.23 17.65
N MET A 215 6.62 11.98 16.70
CA MET A 215 6.65 10.74 15.94
C MET A 215 7.22 9.62 16.80
N VAL A 216 6.46 8.54 16.97
CA VAL A 216 6.82 7.43 17.85
C VAL A 216 7.08 6.12 17.12
N GLY A 217 6.86 6.06 15.81
CA GLY A 217 7.12 4.87 15.02
C GLY A 217 7.14 5.11 13.51
N ILE A 218 7.99 4.35 12.83
CA ILE A 218 7.98 4.17 11.38
C ILE A 218 8.10 2.67 11.13
N ASN A 219 7.38 2.15 10.13
CA ASN A 219 7.36 0.73 9.78
C ASN A 219 6.90 -0.19 10.92
N GLY A 220 6.01 0.30 11.78
CA GLY A 220 5.35 -0.49 12.83
C GLY A 220 3.86 -0.71 12.55
N PRO A 221 3.22 -1.60 13.35
CA PRO A 221 1.77 -1.71 13.37
C PRO A 221 1.16 -0.35 13.68
N THR A 222 0.23 0.08 12.83
CA THR A 222 -0.35 1.42 12.89
C THR A 222 -1.87 1.32 12.90
N ARG A 223 -2.53 2.17 13.68
CA ARG A 223 -3.98 2.28 13.68
C ARG A 223 -4.40 3.42 12.76
N ILE A 224 -5.35 3.17 11.87
CA ILE A 224 -6.01 4.21 11.06
C ILE A 224 -7.51 4.14 11.39
N GLY A 225 -7.96 5.10 12.19
CA GLY A 225 -9.31 5.03 12.75
C GLY A 225 -9.54 3.76 13.55
N HIS A 226 -10.34 2.83 13.02
CA HIS A 226 -10.63 1.51 13.61
C HIS A 226 -9.90 0.36 12.91
N ALA A 227 -9.17 0.65 11.83
CA ALA A 227 -8.44 -0.35 11.08
C ALA A 227 -7.01 -0.53 11.61
N LEU A 228 -6.51 -1.78 11.55
CA LEU A 228 -5.10 -2.10 11.78
C LEU A 228 -4.38 -2.17 10.44
N VAL A 229 -3.25 -1.50 10.36
CA VAL A 229 -2.40 -1.47 9.17
C VAL A 229 -1.01 -1.96 9.53
N MET A 230 -0.53 -2.94 8.78
CA MET A 230 0.83 -3.43 8.90
C MET A 230 1.72 -2.84 7.80
N PRO A 231 3.03 -2.66 8.06
CA PRO A 231 3.96 -2.25 7.01
C PRO A 231 3.95 -3.27 5.85
N GLY A 232 3.72 -2.77 4.62
CA GLY A 232 3.63 -3.58 3.41
C GLY A 232 2.23 -4.09 3.08
N ASP A 233 1.21 -3.81 3.89
CA ASP A 233 -0.19 -4.05 3.50
C ASP A 233 -0.51 -3.33 2.19
N VAL A 234 -1.34 -3.94 1.36
CA VAL A 234 -1.84 -3.27 0.16
C VAL A 234 -2.98 -2.34 0.54
N VAL A 235 -2.82 -1.07 0.23
CA VAL A 235 -3.84 -0.04 0.39
C VAL A 235 -4.73 -0.05 -0.83
N LEU A 236 -6.05 -0.13 -0.63
CA LEU A 236 -7.07 0.06 -1.66
C LEU A 236 -8.02 1.16 -1.19
N GLY A 237 -7.89 2.35 -1.78
CA GLY A 237 -8.73 3.51 -1.46
C GLY A 237 -9.57 3.94 -2.66
N ARG A 238 -10.90 3.98 -2.49
CA ARG A 238 -11.87 4.46 -3.50
C ARG A 238 -13.22 4.75 -2.86
N ASN A 239 -14.05 5.51 -3.54
CA ASN A 239 -15.43 5.79 -3.13
C ASN A 239 -15.57 6.27 -1.66
N GLY A 240 -14.59 7.02 -1.16
CA GLY A 240 -14.60 7.56 0.21
C GLY A 240 -14.21 6.56 1.31
N GLY A 241 -13.79 5.35 0.96
CA GLY A 241 -13.33 4.32 1.90
C GLY A 241 -11.92 3.83 1.58
N VAL A 242 -11.25 3.26 2.58
CA VAL A 242 -9.93 2.64 2.44
C VAL A 242 -9.94 1.27 3.09
N LEU A 243 -9.42 0.28 2.37
CA LEU A 243 -9.12 -1.06 2.87
C LEU A 243 -7.60 -1.27 2.95
N PHE A 244 -7.16 -1.96 3.99
CA PHE A 244 -5.79 -2.39 4.19
C PHE A 244 -5.74 -3.92 4.08
N ILE A 245 -5.13 -4.41 3.01
CA ILE A 245 -5.16 -5.82 2.62
C ILE A 245 -3.83 -6.45 3.01
N PRO A 246 -3.82 -7.46 3.92
CA PRO A 246 -2.62 -8.20 4.22
C PRO A 246 -1.95 -8.74 2.96
N PRO A 247 -0.63 -8.58 2.79
CA PRO A 247 0.06 -8.87 1.53
C PRO A 247 -0.13 -10.31 1.05
N GLN A 248 -0.24 -11.29 1.97
CA GLN A 248 -0.49 -12.70 1.65
C GLN A 248 -1.88 -12.96 1.06
N LEU A 249 -2.83 -12.04 1.22
CA LEU A 249 -4.18 -12.15 0.66
C LEU A 249 -4.37 -11.36 -0.64
N ALA A 250 -3.39 -10.54 -1.05
CA ALA A 250 -3.55 -9.63 -2.19
C ALA A 250 -3.85 -10.35 -3.51
N ASP A 251 -3.15 -11.47 -3.79
CA ASP A 251 -3.42 -12.29 -4.98
C ASP A 251 -4.81 -12.92 -4.94
N GLN A 252 -5.22 -13.44 -3.78
CA GLN A 252 -6.55 -14.03 -3.60
C GLN A 252 -7.66 -12.99 -3.80
N VAL A 253 -7.50 -11.77 -3.28
CA VAL A 253 -8.45 -10.67 -3.46
C VAL A 253 -8.61 -10.34 -4.94
N VAL A 254 -7.50 -10.20 -5.66
CA VAL A 254 -7.53 -9.90 -7.11
C VAL A 254 -8.20 -11.02 -7.90
N LYS A 255 -7.83 -12.26 -7.66
CA LYS A 255 -8.43 -13.42 -8.37
C LYS A 255 -9.92 -13.57 -8.09
N TYR A 256 -10.34 -13.36 -6.85
CA TYR A 256 -11.75 -13.39 -6.49
C TYR A 256 -12.53 -12.28 -7.22
N SER A 257 -12.01 -11.05 -7.22
CA SER A 257 -12.63 -9.93 -7.93
C SER A 257 -12.73 -10.18 -9.44
N GLU A 258 -11.67 -10.62 -10.08
CA GLU A 258 -11.66 -10.93 -11.51
C GLU A 258 -12.70 -11.99 -11.87
N ARG A 259 -12.82 -13.04 -11.07
CA ARG A 259 -13.85 -14.07 -11.25
C ARG A 259 -15.25 -13.48 -11.10
N THR A 260 -15.51 -12.73 -10.03
CA THR A 260 -16.80 -12.07 -9.78
C THR A 260 -17.19 -11.16 -10.94
N HIS A 261 -16.26 -10.36 -11.46
CA HIS A 261 -16.52 -9.50 -12.62
C HIS A 261 -16.91 -10.30 -13.88
N LEU A 262 -16.27 -11.43 -14.11
CA LEU A 262 -16.61 -12.31 -15.25
C LEU A 262 -17.99 -12.94 -15.07
N GLU A 263 -18.33 -13.40 -13.85
CA GLU A 263 -19.63 -13.94 -13.50
C GLU A 263 -20.74 -12.88 -13.65
N ASP A 264 -20.49 -11.65 -13.23
CA ASP A 264 -21.41 -10.51 -13.39
C ASP A 264 -21.61 -10.14 -14.87
N MET A 265 -20.53 -10.07 -15.66
CA MET A 265 -20.61 -9.78 -17.09
C MET A 265 -21.47 -10.82 -17.81
N PHE A 266 -21.24 -12.10 -17.54
CA PHE A 266 -22.03 -13.20 -18.06
C PHE A 266 -23.49 -13.13 -17.61
N GLY A 267 -23.72 -13.04 -16.32
CA GLY A 267 -25.04 -12.96 -15.72
C GLY A 267 -25.87 -11.80 -16.26
N HIS A 268 -25.28 -10.60 -16.30
CA HIS A 268 -25.94 -9.42 -16.86
C HIS A 268 -26.29 -9.59 -18.34
N GLN A 269 -25.43 -10.22 -19.13
CA GLN A 269 -25.72 -10.50 -20.51
C GLN A 269 -26.88 -11.48 -20.65
N ARG A 270 -26.86 -12.60 -19.93
CA ARG A 270 -27.90 -13.63 -19.96
C ARG A 270 -29.26 -13.11 -19.46
N LEU A 271 -29.27 -12.22 -18.47
CA LEU A 271 -30.49 -11.53 -18.02
C LEU A 271 -31.08 -10.62 -19.11
N ARG A 272 -30.24 -9.83 -19.81
CA ARG A 272 -30.72 -9.00 -20.95
C ARG A 272 -31.25 -9.84 -22.10
N GLU A 273 -30.65 -10.99 -22.38
CA GLU A 273 -31.10 -11.96 -23.35
C GLU A 273 -32.36 -12.72 -22.91
N LYS A 274 -32.79 -12.58 -21.65
CA LYS A 274 -33.90 -13.33 -21.03
C LYS A 274 -33.68 -14.84 -21.06
N LYS A 275 -32.42 -15.28 -21.08
CA LYS A 275 -32.05 -16.71 -21.07
C LYS A 275 -32.25 -17.31 -19.71
N TYR A 276 -31.92 -16.58 -18.65
CA TYR A 276 -32.12 -16.95 -17.25
C TYR A 276 -32.89 -15.88 -16.50
N THR A 277 -33.50 -16.28 -15.39
CA THR A 277 -34.19 -15.38 -14.45
C THR A 277 -33.21 -14.78 -13.43
N ALA A 278 -33.58 -13.67 -12.80
CA ALA A 278 -32.80 -13.09 -11.72
C ALA A 278 -32.51 -14.11 -10.59
N GLY A 279 -33.54 -14.87 -10.18
CA GLY A 279 -33.37 -15.88 -9.14
C GLY A 279 -32.43 -17.04 -9.51
N GLN A 280 -32.24 -17.33 -10.82
CA GLN A 280 -31.26 -18.32 -11.26
C GLN A 280 -29.83 -17.78 -11.27
N ILE A 281 -29.66 -16.49 -11.60
CA ILE A 281 -28.33 -15.85 -11.63
C ILE A 281 -27.85 -15.52 -10.21
N ASP A 282 -28.74 -15.06 -9.32
CA ASP A 282 -28.39 -14.71 -7.93
C ASP A 282 -28.20 -15.93 -7.01
N ALA A 283 -28.69 -17.10 -7.41
CA ALA A 283 -28.52 -18.33 -6.65
C ALA A 283 -27.20 -19.06 -7.02
N LYS A 284 -26.89 -20.13 -6.27
CA LYS A 284 -25.87 -21.07 -6.72
C LYS A 284 -26.26 -21.64 -8.09
N TRP A 285 -25.36 -21.49 -9.07
CA TRP A 285 -25.62 -21.89 -10.44
C TRP A 285 -25.83 -23.40 -10.59
N SER A 286 -26.75 -23.77 -11.47
CA SER A 286 -26.91 -25.15 -11.91
C SER A 286 -25.76 -25.57 -12.83
N PRO A 287 -25.50 -26.87 -12.99
CA PRO A 287 -24.49 -27.36 -13.95
C PRO A 287 -24.66 -26.81 -15.39
N GLU A 288 -25.91 -26.54 -15.81
CA GLU A 288 -26.20 -25.96 -17.13
C GLU A 288 -25.73 -24.51 -17.22
N ILE A 289 -25.92 -23.72 -16.17
CA ILE A 289 -25.47 -22.33 -16.13
C ILE A 289 -23.95 -22.27 -16.05
N GLU A 290 -23.33 -23.13 -15.26
CA GLU A 290 -21.87 -23.26 -15.19
C GLU A 290 -21.26 -23.63 -16.56
N GLN A 291 -21.89 -24.58 -17.26
CA GLN A 291 -21.43 -24.96 -18.60
C GLN A 291 -21.57 -23.79 -19.59
N ASP A 292 -22.70 -23.07 -19.57
CA ASP A 292 -22.92 -21.89 -20.41
C ASP A 292 -21.89 -20.80 -20.10
N PHE A 293 -21.55 -20.59 -18.83
CA PHE A 293 -20.50 -19.66 -18.43
C PHE A 293 -19.14 -20.06 -19.01
N HIS A 294 -18.77 -21.34 -18.93
CA HIS A 294 -17.51 -21.82 -19.48
C HIS A 294 -17.45 -21.68 -21.01
N GLU A 295 -18.57 -21.94 -21.71
CA GLU A 295 -18.66 -21.73 -23.14
C GLU A 295 -18.55 -20.24 -23.50
N TRP A 296 -19.21 -19.38 -22.71
CA TRP A 296 -19.14 -17.94 -22.85
C TRP A 296 -17.72 -17.39 -22.62
N LEU A 297 -17.01 -17.88 -21.62
CA LEU A 297 -15.61 -17.52 -21.37
C LEU A 297 -14.73 -17.82 -22.58
N LYS A 298 -14.84 -19.03 -23.16
CA LYS A 298 -14.07 -19.43 -24.34
C LYS A 298 -14.40 -18.59 -25.57
N GLN A 299 -15.66 -18.21 -25.75
CA GLN A 299 -16.11 -17.42 -26.90
C GLN A 299 -15.66 -15.95 -26.81
N ASN A 300 -15.44 -15.44 -25.60
CA ASN A 300 -15.13 -14.04 -25.34
C ASN A 300 -13.68 -13.81 -24.85
N GLU A 301 -12.85 -14.83 -24.77
CA GLU A 301 -11.51 -14.82 -24.15
C GLU A 301 -10.65 -13.62 -24.57
N ASP A 302 -10.69 -13.23 -25.85
CA ASP A 302 -9.88 -12.13 -26.38
C ASP A 302 -10.40 -10.73 -26.03
N HIS A 303 -11.60 -10.63 -25.46
CA HIS A 303 -12.28 -9.36 -25.18
C HIS A 303 -12.57 -9.13 -23.69
N LEU A 304 -12.25 -10.10 -22.83
CA LEU A 304 -12.49 -10.00 -21.40
C LEU A 304 -11.40 -9.17 -20.70
N PRO A 305 -11.76 -8.34 -19.70
CA PRO A 305 -10.85 -7.40 -19.04
C PRO A 305 -9.98 -8.06 -17.96
N VAL A 306 -9.60 -9.31 -18.14
CA VAL A 306 -8.77 -10.09 -17.20
C VAL A 306 -7.63 -10.79 -17.95
N PRO A 307 -6.53 -11.16 -17.29
CA PRO A 307 -5.49 -11.98 -17.89
C PRO A 307 -6.03 -13.33 -18.40
N LYS A 308 -5.55 -13.81 -19.54
CA LYS A 308 -5.93 -15.13 -20.09
C LYS A 308 -5.66 -16.26 -19.09
N SER A 309 -4.60 -16.14 -18.29
CA SER A 309 -4.30 -17.10 -17.24
C SER A 309 -5.42 -17.25 -16.21
N THR A 310 -6.12 -16.15 -15.86
CA THR A 310 -7.29 -16.18 -14.97
C THR A 310 -8.42 -17.00 -15.59
N ILE A 311 -8.70 -16.80 -16.88
CA ILE A 311 -9.72 -17.57 -17.61
C ILE A 311 -9.36 -19.06 -17.63
N GLU A 312 -8.10 -19.38 -17.93
CA GLU A 312 -7.60 -20.76 -17.92
C GLU A 312 -7.71 -21.42 -16.54
N GLU A 313 -7.43 -20.67 -15.46
CA GLU A 313 -7.59 -21.18 -14.10
C GLU A 313 -9.06 -21.50 -13.80
N ILE A 314 -9.99 -20.60 -14.11
CA ILE A 314 -11.44 -20.83 -13.92
C ILE A 314 -11.92 -22.05 -14.71
N LEU A 315 -11.49 -22.21 -15.96
CA LEU A 315 -11.86 -23.35 -16.79
C LEU A 315 -11.29 -24.69 -16.32
N LYS A 316 -10.20 -24.68 -15.53
CA LYS A 316 -9.58 -25.89 -14.95
C LYS A 316 -10.25 -26.33 -13.65
N GLU A 317 -10.75 -25.38 -12.83
CA GLU A 317 -11.35 -25.68 -11.52
C GLU A 317 -12.61 -26.55 -11.60
N ASN A 318 -13.36 -26.48 -12.69
CA ASN A 318 -14.64 -27.17 -12.87
C ASN A 318 -14.58 -28.39 -13.81
N LYS A 319 -13.43 -29.03 -13.98
CA LYS A 319 -13.45 -30.39 -14.54
C LYS A 319 -14.03 -31.31 -13.48
N PRO A 320 -15.18 -31.97 -13.73
CA PRO A 320 -15.67 -33.00 -12.85
C PRO A 320 -14.54 -34.02 -12.66
N SER A 321 -14.16 -34.26 -11.40
CA SER A 321 -13.27 -35.36 -11.07
C SER A 321 -13.89 -36.66 -11.60
N ASN A 322 -13.27 -37.23 -12.62
CA ASN A 322 -13.57 -38.56 -13.13
C ASN A 322 -13.38 -39.62 -12.06
#